data_23b13730bccaaa192ae3836d10c7cfac
#
_entry.id   23b13730bccaaa192ae3836d10c7cfac
#
_cell.length_a   1.000
_cell.length_b   1.000
_cell.length_c   1.000
_cell.angle_alpha   90.00
_cell.angle_beta   90.00
_cell.angle_gamma   90.00
#
_symmetry.space_group_name_H-M   'P 1'
#
loop_
_entity.id
_entity.type
_entity.pdbx_description
1 polymer ?
#
loop_
_entity_poly.entity_id
_entity_poly.type
_entity_poly.pdbx_seq_one_letter_code
_entity_poly.pdbx_strand_id
1 'polypeptide(L)'
;MRLKSIRMKSIVNKIAFAFFLLQFSNGIVIAQEVIKETAVDTNKKINTGQKQKIDGVIAKVGDYIILDSDIDKSYLEISSQGGSIKDITRCQMLGKLMEDKLYAHQAVQDSLKVTDSEVKSLMEERLSYMVEQIGSMEKVVQYYKKSSEEEFRTYFFDILKEQKLTSEMQKKIIEAVEITPEEVRNFFKTIPKEDLPVFGAEMEVAQIVVTPKVSDVEIQKVIDKLKEFKKEIQEGGSSFATKAVLYSQDPGSRATGGYYKMNRKTQFVKEFKEVAFSLAEGEISEPFETDFGYHIIYVEKIKGQDVELRHILLIPAVTAADLKVAKEKITLIRKRIEDKEITFAEAAKTMSDEKETRVNGGTLINPKTQDTRFELTKMEPTLYSQISNLKENEISLPLLDEDQSGKKKYKLITVTNRINEHTADYAKDYTKIKDLALKEKQIKAIGKWFDDKIQGTYIKIIGEYRDCTFTNNWLKK
;
A
#
# COMPACT_ATOMS: atom_id res chain seq x y z
N MET A 1 40.41 -21.31 -7.27
CA MET A 1 39.47 -20.96 -6.18
C MET A 1 38.71 -19.63 -6.39
N ARG A 2 38.66 -19.05 -7.61
CA ARG A 2 38.00 -17.77 -7.95
C ARG A 2 36.67 -17.87 -8.72
N LEU A 3 36.28 -19.06 -9.14
CA LEU A 3 35.09 -19.25 -10.01
C LEU A 3 33.76 -19.50 -9.29
N LYS A 4 33.76 -19.86 -7.99
CA LYS A 4 32.53 -20.10 -7.22
C LYS A 4 31.88 -18.81 -6.67
N SER A 5 32.68 -17.79 -6.36
CA SER A 5 32.17 -16.47 -5.88
C SER A 5 31.37 -15.70 -6.94
N ILE A 6 31.68 -15.93 -8.22
CA ILE A 6 31.01 -15.27 -9.36
C ILE A 6 29.57 -15.82 -9.54
N ARG A 7 29.36 -17.12 -9.27
CA ARG A 7 28.04 -17.75 -9.47
C ARG A 7 27.00 -17.27 -8.46
N MET A 8 27.39 -16.98 -7.22
CA MET A 8 26.44 -16.57 -6.18
C MET A 8 26.20 -15.06 -6.15
N LYS A 9 27.19 -14.22 -6.43
CA LYS A 9 26.95 -12.80 -6.74
C LYS A 9 26.00 -12.66 -7.93
N SER A 10 26.04 -13.60 -8.88
CA SER A 10 25.07 -13.67 -10.00
C SER A 10 23.66 -14.08 -9.55
N ILE A 11 23.52 -14.95 -8.56
CA ILE A 11 22.21 -15.35 -8.03
C ILE A 11 21.62 -14.23 -7.15
N VAL A 12 22.42 -13.62 -6.29
CA VAL A 12 22.01 -12.47 -5.46
C VAL A 12 21.69 -11.26 -6.35
N ASN A 13 22.47 -10.98 -7.39
CA ASN A 13 22.16 -9.92 -8.35
C ASN A 13 20.92 -10.26 -9.22
N LYS A 14 20.68 -11.54 -9.56
CA LYS A 14 19.46 -11.97 -10.25
C LYS A 14 18.24 -11.88 -9.33
N ILE A 15 18.40 -12.21 -8.05
CA ILE A 15 17.37 -12.02 -7.02
C ILE A 15 17.13 -10.53 -6.79
N ALA A 16 18.16 -9.69 -6.73
CA ALA A 16 18.02 -8.24 -6.59
C ALA A 16 17.36 -7.61 -7.82
N PHE A 17 17.68 -8.07 -9.03
CA PHE A 17 17.08 -7.57 -10.26
C PHE A 17 15.62 -8.03 -10.44
N ALA A 18 15.29 -9.28 -10.11
CA ALA A 18 13.90 -9.76 -10.06
C ALA A 18 13.10 -9.10 -8.91
N PHE A 19 13.76 -8.76 -7.80
CA PHE A 19 13.14 -8.10 -6.65
C PHE A 19 12.81 -6.63 -6.91
N PHE A 20 13.62 -5.94 -7.70
CA PHE A 20 13.36 -4.56 -8.12
C PHE A 20 12.09 -4.44 -8.97
N LEU A 21 11.72 -5.52 -9.67
CA LEU A 21 10.53 -5.58 -10.52
C LEU A 21 9.24 -5.97 -9.77
N LEU A 22 9.32 -6.59 -8.59
CA LEU A 22 8.16 -6.99 -7.77
C LEU A 22 7.71 -5.92 -6.76
N GLN A 23 8.51 -4.86 -6.52
CA GLN A 23 8.20 -3.82 -5.54
C GLN A 23 7.46 -2.60 -6.11
N PHE A 24 7.09 -2.59 -7.39
CA PHE A 24 6.43 -1.45 -8.03
C PHE A 24 4.94 -1.25 -7.67
N SER A 25 4.41 -2.00 -6.70
CA SER A 25 2.99 -1.89 -6.36
C SER A 25 2.64 -0.97 -5.18
N ASN A 26 3.60 -0.57 -4.32
CA ASN A 26 3.30 0.32 -3.19
C ASN A 26 4.55 1.06 -2.69
N GLY A 27 4.80 2.25 -3.21
CA GLY A 27 5.86 3.11 -2.67
C GLY A 27 5.80 4.52 -3.22
N ILE A 28 5.10 5.40 -2.53
CA ILE A 28 5.16 6.85 -2.75
C ILE A 28 6.49 7.32 -2.15
N VAL A 29 7.46 7.65 -2.99
CA VAL A 29 8.65 8.41 -2.58
C VAL A 29 8.56 9.77 -3.22
N ILE A 30 8.40 10.79 -2.38
CA ILE A 30 8.45 12.20 -2.75
C ILE A 30 9.92 12.55 -2.95
N ALA A 31 10.32 12.81 -4.19
CA ALA A 31 11.57 13.48 -4.51
C ALA A 31 11.24 14.77 -5.30
N GLN A 32 11.32 15.92 -4.61
CA GLN A 32 11.39 17.22 -5.25
C GLN A 32 12.79 17.39 -5.84
N GLU A 33 12.91 17.31 -7.15
CA GLU A 33 14.02 17.93 -7.87
C GLU A 33 13.49 18.90 -8.92
N VAL A 34 13.93 20.14 -8.78
CA VAL A 34 13.62 21.26 -9.65
C VAL A 34 14.17 20.98 -11.04
N ILE A 35 13.30 20.84 -12.02
CA ILE A 35 13.68 20.77 -13.45
C ILE A 35 14.17 22.13 -13.87
N LYS A 36 15.48 22.29 -14.05
CA LYS A 36 16.05 23.41 -14.79
C LYS A 36 15.71 23.24 -16.25
N GLU A 37 14.92 24.17 -16.79
CA GLU A 37 14.72 24.32 -18.23
C GLU A 37 16.08 24.53 -18.93
N THR A 38 16.51 23.54 -19.70
CA THR A 38 17.54 23.73 -20.73
C THR A 38 16.84 24.22 -21.98
N ALA A 39 17.06 25.50 -22.31
CA ALA A 39 16.61 26.11 -23.53
C ALA A 39 17.05 25.28 -24.74
N VAL A 40 16.09 24.79 -25.51
CA VAL A 40 16.34 24.12 -26.79
C VAL A 40 16.72 25.21 -27.80
N ASP A 41 17.95 25.14 -28.29
CA ASP A 41 18.47 26.01 -29.36
C ASP A 41 17.72 25.69 -30.68
N THR A 42 16.87 26.61 -31.12
CA THR A 42 15.99 26.48 -32.29
C THR A 42 16.67 26.76 -33.62
N ASN A 43 18.01 26.79 -33.69
CA ASN A 43 18.77 27.06 -34.92
C ASN A 43 19.55 25.87 -35.47
N LYS A 44 18.90 24.70 -35.63
CA LYS A 44 19.47 23.64 -36.44
C LYS A 44 18.80 23.59 -37.83
N LYS A 45 19.49 24.07 -38.84
CA LYS A 45 19.10 23.98 -40.26
C LYS A 45 18.68 22.54 -40.57
N ILE A 46 17.46 22.37 -41.07
CA ILE A 46 16.91 21.12 -41.57
C ILE A 46 17.72 20.70 -42.78
N ASN A 47 18.55 19.71 -42.62
CA ASN A 47 19.27 19.04 -43.73
C ASN A 47 18.27 18.08 -44.41
N THR A 48 17.70 18.52 -45.52
CA THR A 48 16.79 17.74 -46.38
C THR A 48 17.57 16.60 -47.06
N GLY A 49 17.72 15.51 -46.36
CA GLY A 49 18.43 14.32 -46.91
C GLY A 49 18.59 13.13 -45.93
N GLN A 50 18.34 13.32 -44.64
CA GLN A 50 18.36 12.20 -43.71
C GLN A 50 17.03 11.44 -43.80
N LYS A 51 17.10 10.14 -44.16
CA LYS A 51 15.99 9.22 -44.02
C LYS A 51 15.46 9.29 -42.57
N GLN A 52 14.26 9.82 -42.41
CA GLN A 52 13.59 9.85 -41.13
C GLN A 52 13.35 8.40 -40.70
N LYS A 53 13.99 7.96 -39.62
CA LYS A 53 13.80 6.59 -39.11
C LYS A 53 12.35 6.49 -38.66
N ILE A 54 11.52 5.82 -39.45
CA ILE A 54 10.17 5.46 -39.05
C ILE A 54 10.29 4.44 -37.92
N ASP A 55 9.50 4.60 -36.86
CA ASP A 55 9.47 3.68 -35.73
C ASP A 55 9.22 2.24 -36.21
N GLY A 56 10.18 1.36 -35.99
CA GLY A 56 10.18 0.01 -36.56
C GLY A 56 9.72 -1.04 -35.54
N VAL A 57 9.01 -2.06 -36.04
CA VAL A 57 8.73 -3.25 -35.23
C VAL A 57 10.04 -4.01 -35.01
N ILE A 58 10.43 -4.20 -33.77
CA ILE A 58 11.66 -4.90 -33.37
C ILE A 58 11.41 -6.31 -32.86
N ALA A 59 10.22 -6.57 -32.30
CA ALA A 59 9.79 -7.90 -31.90
C ALA A 59 8.28 -8.07 -31.96
N LYS A 60 7.85 -9.34 -32.04
CA LYS A 60 6.45 -9.77 -31.89
C LYS A 60 6.41 -10.96 -30.93
N VAL A 61 5.46 -10.93 -29.98
CA VAL A 61 5.19 -12.00 -29.01
C VAL A 61 3.69 -12.28 -29.02
N GLY A 62 3.29 -13.43 -29.52
CA GLY A 62 1.87 -13.73 -29.76
C GLY A 62 1.22 -12.68 -30.65
N ASP A 63 0.19 -12.01 -30.14
CA ASP A 63 -0.55 -10.95 -30.84
C ASP A 63 0.06 -9.55 -30.64
N TYR A 64 1.00 -9.41 -29.70
CA TYR A 64 1.61 -8.13 -29.35
C TYR A 64 2.83 -7.83 -30.20
N ILE A 65 2.98 -6.57 -30.60
CA ILE A 65 4.16 -6.03 -31.25
C ILE A 65 4.93 -5.15 -30.29
N ILE A 66 6.25 -5.06 -30.48
CA ILE A 66 7.15 -4.18 -29.74
C ILE A 66 7.86 -3.29 -30.77
N LEU A 67 7.80 -1.98 -30.54
CA LEU A 67 8.43 -0.97 -31.37
C LEU A 67 9.78 -0.55 -30.77
N ASP A 68 10.67 -0.03 -31.61
CA ASP A 68 11.97 0.49 -31.15
C ASP A 68 11.78 1.64 -30.12
N SER A 69 10.76 2.48 -30.35
CA SER A 69 10.39 3.57 -29.43
C SER A 69 9.89 3.10 -28.07
N ASP A 70 9.39 1.85 -27.94
CA ASP A 70 8.89 1.34 -26.67
C ASP A 70 10.02 1.13 -25.66
N ILE A 71 11.23 0.80 -26.17
CA ILE A 71 12.44 0.75 -25.33
C ILE A 71 12.74 2.14 -24.76
N ASP A 72 12.69 3.20 -25.60
CA ASP A 72 12.99 4.56 -25.15
C ASP A 72 11.95 5.09 -24.16
N LYS A 73 10.66 4.76 -24.38
CA LYS A 73 9.57 5.06 -23.44
C LYS A 73 9.79 4.37 -22.09
N SER A 74 10.21 3.09 -22.10
CA SER A 74 10.50 2.34 -20.86
C SER A 74 11.66 2.93 -20.08
N TYR A 75 12.70 3.42 -20.75
CA TYR A 75 13.79 4.14 -20.09
C TYR A 75 13.31 5.45 -19.45
N LEU A 76 12.45 6.22 -20.13
CA LEU A 76 11.87 7.43 -19.59
C LEU A 76 11.00 7.14 -18.37
N GLU A 77 10.20 6.08 -18.42
CA GLU A 77 9.35 5.66 -17.31
C GLU A 77 10.19 5.29 -16.07
N ILE A 78 11.22 4.47 -16.22
CA ILE A 78 12.13 4.10 -15.11
C ILE A 78 12.79 5.36 -14.53
N SER A 79 13.28 6.27 -15.37
CA SER A 79 13.94 7.48 -14.93
C SER A 79 12.98 8.44 -14.19
N SER A 80 11.73 8.56 -14.65
CA SER A 80 10.71 9.39 -14.01
C SER A 80 10.32 8.90 -12.62
N GLN A 81 10.51 7.61 -12.36
CA GLN A 81 10.28 6.96 -11.07
C GLN A 81 11.55 6.94 -10.19
N GLY A 82 12.61 7.68 -10.56
CA GLY A 82 13.87 7.75 -9.82
C GLY A 82 14.78 6.51 -9.99
N GLY A 83 14.45 5.60 -10.91
CA GLY A 83 15.26 4.43 -11.21
C GLY A 83 16.50 4.78 -12.05
N SER A 84 17.62 4.05 -11.83
CA SER A 84 18.83 4.16 -12.64
C SER A 84 18.72 3.29 -13.90
N ILE A 85 18.95 3.90 -15.05
CA ILE A 85 19.00 3.21 -16.36
C ILE A 85 20.43 2.91 -16.83
N LYS A 86 21.47 3.33 -16.06
CA LYS A 86 22.88 3.29 -16.50
C LYS A 86 23.37 1.90 -16.86
N ASP A 87 22.87 0.87 -16.18
CA ASP A 87 23.33 -0.50 -16.33
C ASP A 87 22.34 -1.37 -17.12
N ILE A 88 21.29 -0.78 -17.69
CA ILE A 88 20.26 -1.50 -18.45
C ILE A 88 20.50 -1.30 -19.94
N THR A 89 20.89 -2.36 -20.63
CA THR A 89 21.09 -2.34 -22.09
C THR A 89 19.76 -2.40 -22.85
N ARG A 90 19.74 -1.93 -24.11
CA ARG A 90 18.55 -2.06 -24.99
C ARG A 90 18.11 -3.53 -25.16
N CYS A 91 19.07 -4.48 -25.21
CA CYS A 91 18.77 -5.92 -25.26
C CYS A 91 18.06 -6.41 -23.99
N GLN A 92 18.49 -5.97 -22.81
CA GLN A 92 17.84 -6.32 -21.55
C GLN A 92 16.44 -5.70 -21.46
N MET A 93 16.28 -4.43 -21.90
CA MET A 93 14.97 -3.76 -21.95
C MET A 93 14.03 -4.48 -22.91
N LEU A 94 14.49 -4.84 -24.10
CA LEU A 94 13.69 -5.65 -25.03
C LEU A 94 13.28 -6.98 -24.40
N GLY A 95 14.22 -7.68 -23.74
CA GLY A 95 13.91 -8.91 -23.03
C GLY A 95 12.77 -8.75 -22.03
N LYS A 96 12.82 -7.66 -21.25
CA LYS A 96 11.75 -7.32 -20.28
C LYS A 96 10.42 -7.03 -20.96
N LEU A 97 10.41 -6.22 -22.01
CA LEU A 97 9.20 -5.95 -22.79
C LEU A 97 8.58 -7.23 -23.38
N MET A 98 9.42 -8.14 -23.87
CA MET A 98 8.96 -9.44 -24.39
C MET A 98 8.36 -10.31 -23.27
N GLU A 99 8.91 -10.28 -22.06
CA GLU A 99 8.34 -10.95 -20.88
C GLU A 99 6.96 -10.41 -20.57
N ASP A 100 6.80 -9.09 -20.50
CA ASP A 100 5.51 -8.45 -20.20
C ASP A 100 4.45 -8.78 -21.27
N LYS A 101 4.84 -8.76 -22.56
CA LYS A 101 3.95 -9.15 -23.66
C LYS A 101 3.56 -10.63 -23.58
N LEU A 102 4.49 -11.51 -23.18
CA LEU A 102 4.18 -12.93 -23.01
C LEU A 102 3.21 -13.19 -21.87
N TYR A 103 3.39 -12.50 -20.73
CA TYR A 103 2.42 -12.55 -19.62
C TYR A 103 1.04 -12.09 -20.06
N ALA A 104 0.94 -10.92 -20.70
CA ALA A 104 -0.33 -10.37 -21.17
C ALA A 104 -1.00 -11.32 -22.19
N HIS A 105 -0.24 -11.87 -23.15
CA HIS A 105 -0.74 -12.84 -24.13
C HIS A 105 -1.31 -14.09 -23.44
N GLN A 106 -0.57 -14.69 -22.50
CA GLN A 106 -1.02 -15.88 -21.78
C GLN A 106 -2.20 -15.58 -20.84
N ALA A 107 -2.26 -14.37 -20.24
CA ALA A 107 -3.41 -13.96 -19.45
C ALA A 107 -4.71 -13.98 -20.28
N VAL A 108 -4.65 -13.50 -21.50
CA VAL A 108 -5.79 -13.57 -22.45
C VAL A 108 -6.13 -15.02 -22.80
N GLN A 109 -5.12 -15.84 -23.15
CA GLN A 109 -5.30 -17.26 -23.47
C GLN A 109 -5.92 -18.04 -22.30
N ASP A 110 -5.49 -17.73 -21.07
CA ASP A 110 -6.00 -18.34 -19.84
C ASP A 110 -7.32 -17.72 -19.36
N SER A 111 -7.92 -16.80 -20.14
CA SER A 111 -9.18 -16.10 -19.83
C SER A 111 -9.18 -15.41 -18.46
N LEU A 112 -8.07 -14.80 -18.07
CA LEU A 112 -8.00 -14.03 -16.83
C LEU A 112 -8.90 -12.81 -16.93
N LYS A 113 -9.74 -12.60 -15.91
CA LYS A 113 -10.74 -11.53 -15.90
C LYS A 113 -10.12 -10.23 -15.45
N VAL A 114 -9.98 -9.29 -16.37
CA VAL A 114 -9.71 -7.88 -16.11
C VAL A 114 -10.86 -7.09 -16.67
N THR A 115 -11.64 -6.44 -15.83
CA THR A 115 -12.82 -5.69 -16.26
C THR A 115 -12.46 -4.28 -16.70
N ASP A 116 -13.13 -3.79 -17.74
CA ASP A 116 -12.92 -2.42 -18.23
C ASP A 116 -13.26 -1.37 -17.16
N SER A 117 -14.16 -1.70 -16.21
CA SER A 117 -14.50 -0.83 -15.08
C SER A 117 -13.34 -0.66 -14.12
N GLU A 118 -12.62 -1.75 -13.77
CA GLU A 118 -11.43 -1.70 -12.93
C GLU A 118 -10.30 -0.90 -13.57
N VAL A 119 -10.09 -1.12 -14.89
CA VAL A 119 -9.06 -0.38 -15.64
C VAL A 119 -9.39 1.11 -15.71
N LYS A 120 -10.67 1.46 -15.95
CA LYS A 120 -11.12 2.86 -15.97
C LYS A 120 -10.94 3.53 -14.61
N SER A 121 -11.29 2.86 -13.51
CA SER A 121 -11.09 3.40 -12.16
C SER A 121 -9.61 3.65 -11.86
N LEU A 122 -8.74 2.70 -12.19
CA LEU A 122 -7.29 2.86 -12.06
C LEU A 122 -6.76 3.99 -12.95
N MET A 123 -7.29 4.13 -14.16
CA MET A 123 -6.92 5.19 -15.09
C MET A 123 -7.26 6.57 -14.51
N GLU A 124 -8.46 6.77 -14.00
CA GLU A 124 -8.86 8.07 -13.41
C GLU A 124 -8.03 8.42 -12.18
N GLU A 125 -7.72 7.44 -11.31
CA GLU A 125 -6.83 7.63 -10.18
C GLU A 125 -5.43 8.12 -10.63
N ARG A 126 -4.83 7.43 -11.60
CA ARG A 126 -3.52 7.79 -12.13
C ARG A 126 -3.52 9.11 -12.89
N LEU A 127 -4.58 9.41 -13.64
CA LEU A 127 -4.73 10.69 -14.32
C LEU A 127 -4.82 11.85 -13.33
N SER A 128 -5.60 11.70 -12.27
CA SER A 128 -5.70 12.71 -11.21
C SER A 128 -4.34 13.02 -10.61
N TYR A 129 -3.55 11.98 -10.29
CA TYR A 129 -2.19 12.15 -9.80
C TYR A 129 -1.26 12.84 -10.83
N MET A 130 -1.32 12.42 -12.12
CA MET A 130 -0.52 13.05 -13.18
C MET A 130 -0.85 14.53 -13.36
N VAL A 131 -2.14 14.87 -13.32
CA VAL A 131 -2.60 16.26 -13.42
C VAL A 131 -2.11 17.09 -12.23
N GLU A 132 -2.14 16.54 -11.03
CA GLU A 132 -1.60 17.18 -9.84
C GLU A 132 -0.09 17.47 -9.95
N GLN A 133 0.69 16.53 -10.49
CA GLN A 133 2.15 16.66 -10.64
C GLN A 133 2.55 17.57 -11.82
N ILE A 134 1.85 17.49 -12.95
CA ILE A 134 2.19 18.19 -14.21
C ILE A 134 1.45 19.52 -14.33
N GLY A 135 0.33 19.69 -13.64
CA GLY A 135 -0.45 20.91 -13.51
C GLY A 135 -1.71 21.00 -14.35
N SER A 136 -1.84 20.29 -15.49
CA SER A 136 -3.10 20.18 -16.23
C SER A 136 -3.15 18.98 -17.16
N MET A 137 -4.34 18.60 -17.59
CA MET A 137 -4.56 17.49 -18.53
C MET A 137 -3.95 17.77 -19.91
N GLU A 138 -4.01 19.02 -20.38
CA GLU A 138 -3.40 19.44 -21.65
C GLU A 138 -1.88 19.22 -21.63
N LYS A 139 -1.23 19.54 -20.53
CA LYS A 139 0.22 19.31 -20.36
C LYS A 139 0.55 17.81 -20.31
N VAL A 140 -0.31 16.99 -19.70
CA VAL A 140 -0.16 15.52 -19.72
C VAL A 140 -0.25 15.01 -21.15
N VAL A 141 -1.25 15.42 -21.93
CA VAL A 141 -1.42 15.05 -23.35
C VAL A 141 -0.19 15.44 -24.18
N GLN A 142 0.32 16.67 -23.98
CA GLN A 142 1.54 17.16 -24.65
C GLN A 142 2.78 16.37 -24.27
N TYR A 143 2.94 16.04 -23.00
CA TYR A 143 4.05 15.20 -22.49
C TYR A 143 4.11 13.85 -23.17
N TYR A 144 2.94 13.20 -23.36
CA TYR A 144 2.82 11.93 -24.08
C TYR A 144 2.75 12.09 -25.61
N LYS A 145 2.89 13.32 -26.13
CA LYS A 145 2.89 13.67 -27.57
C LYS A 145 1.64 13.14 -28.28
N LYS A 146 0.49 13.26 -27.63
CA LYS A 146 -0.80 12.88 -28.20
C LYS A 146 -1.50 14.11 -28.78
N SER A 147 -2.38 13.87 -29.77
CA SER A 147 -3.09 14.94 -30.46
C SER A 147 -4.33 15.43 -29.70
N SER A 148 -4.89 14.58 -28.84
CA SER A 148 -6.07 14.90 -28.03
C SER A 148 -6.10 14.11 -26.72
N GLU A 149 -6.93 14.59 -25.77
CA GLU A 149 -7.20 13.87 -24.52
C GLU A 149 -7.82 12.50 -24.79
N GLU A 150 -8.74 12.39 -25.76
CA GLU A 150 -9.40 11.15 -26.11
C GLU A 150 -8.42 10.11 -26.64
N GLU A 151 -7.51 10.51 -27.54
CA GLU A 151 -6.43 9.64 -28.03
C GLU A 151 -5.53 9.20 -26.89
N PHE A 152 -5.19 10.12 -25.98
CA PHE A 152 -4.35 9.81 -24.83
C PHE A 152 -5.05 8.84 -23.86
N ARG A 153 -6.34 9.06 -23.55
CA ARG A 153 -7.12 8.18 -22.67
C ARG A 153 -7.24 6.76 -23.25
N THR A 154 -7.49 6.64 -24.54
CA THR A 154 -7.54 5.33 -25.22
C THR A 154 -6.18 4.62 -25.12
N TYR A 155 -5.10 5.30 -25.49
CA TYR A 155 -3.74 4.78 -25.39
C TYR A 155 -3.37 4.37 -23.96
N PHE A 156 -3.69 5.20 -22.97
CA PHE A 156 -3.36 4.95 -21.57
C PHE A 156 -4.19 3.81 -20.97
N PHE A 157 -5.45 3.72 -21.36
CA PHE A 157 -6.33 2.59 -21.02
C PHE A 157 -5.75 1.24 -21.50
N ASP A 158 -5.28 1.17 -22.73
CA ASP A 158 -4.71 -0.06 -23.31
C ASP A 158 -3.42 -0.47 -22.54
N ILE A 159 -2.56 0.51 -22.21
CA ILE A 159 -1.36 0.26 -21.39
C ILE A 159 -1.74 -0.29 -20.01
N LEU A 160 -2.68 0.35 -19.33
CA LEU A 160 -3.10 -0.08 -17.99
C LEU A 160 -3.77 -1.46 -18.02
N LYS A 161 -4.55 -1.75 -19.06
CA LYS A 161 -5.17 -3.06 -19.25
C LYS A 161 -4.12 -4.15 -19.43
N GLU A 162 -3.11 -3.88 -20.24
CA GLU A 162 -1.99 -4.81 -20.45
C GLU A 162 -1.18 -5.00 -19.17
N GLN A 163 -0.85 -3.93 -18.45
CA GLN A 163 -0.16 -4.01 -17.16
C GLN A 163 -0.95 -4.83 -16.14
N LYS A 164 -2.27 -4.65 -16.10
CA LYS A 164 -3.15 -5.42 -15.22
C LYS A 164 -3.15 -6.90 -15.58
N LEU A 165 -3.27 -7.24 -16.88
CA LEU A 165 -3.20 -8.63 -17.36
C LEU A 165 -1.85 -9.28 -17.00
N THR A 166 -0.75 -8.57 -17.21
CA THR A 166 0.60 -9.01 -16.83
C THR A 166 0.67 -9.30 -15.33
N SER A 167 0.20 -8.38 -14.50
CA SER A 167 0.19 -8.53 -13.05
C SER A 167 -0.66 -9.72 -12.57
N GLU A 168 -1.86 -9.89 -13.13
CA GLU A 168 -2.75 -11.01 -12.78
C GLU A 168 -2.14 -12.36 -13.19
N MET A 169 -1.43 -12.42 -14.33
CA MET A 169 -0.76 -13.65 -14.75
C MET A 169 0.41 -13.99 -13.84
N GLN A 170 1.25 -12.99 -13.49
CA GLN A 170 2.34 -13.17 -12.54
C GLN A 170 1.81 -13.66 -11.19
N LYS A 171 0.77 -13.03 -10.68
CA LYS A 171 0.09 -13.41 -9.44
C LYS A 171 -0.38 -14.87 -9.48
N LYS A 172 -1.07 -15.28 -10.54
CA LYS A 172 -1.54 -16.66 -10.74
C LYS A 172 -0.41 -17.68 -10.67
N ILE A 173 0.76 -17.39 -11.31
CA ILE A 173 1.92 -18.29 -11.30
C ILE A 173 2.49 -18.40 -9.88
N ILE A 174 2.63 -17.27 -9.17
CA ILE A 174 3.24 -17.19 -7.85
C ILE A 174 2.34 -17.83 -6.79
N GLU A 175 1.03 -17.57 -6.82
CA GLU A 175 0.06 -18.11 -5.86
C GLU A 175 -0.09 -19.63 -5.94
N ALA A 176 0.19 -20.22 -7.11
CA ALA A 176 0.19 -21.66 -7.29
C ALA A 176 1.41 -22.36 -6.65
N VAL A 177 2.41 -21.59 -6.17
CA VAL A 177 3.65 -22.14 -5.62
C VAL A 177 3.54 -22.25 -4.10
N GLU A 178 3.39 -23.45 -3.61
CA GLU A 178 3.47 -23.77 -2.18
C GLU A 178 4.85 -24.34 -1.82
N ILE A 179 5.22 -24.26 -0.55
CA ILE A 179 6.47 -24.83 -0.05
C ILE A 179 6.24 -25.67 1.20
N THR A 180 6.82 -26.88 1.22
CA THR A 180 6.76 -27.79 2.35
C THR A 180 7.91 -27.55 3.35
N PRO A 181 7.74 -27.95 4.63
CA PRO A 181 8.83 -27.85 5.61
C PRO A 181 10.11 -28.62 5.22
N GLU A 182 9.96 -29.70 4.47
CA GLU A 182 11.09 -30.47 3.96
C GLU A 182 11.86 -29.67 2.89
N GLU A 183 11.17 -29.02 1.96
CA GLU A 183 11.78 -28.17 0.96
C GLU A 183 12.51 -26.98 1.59
N VAL A 184 11.92 -26.36 2.64
CA VAL A 184 12.57 -25.29 3.41
C VAL A 184 13.87 -25.80 4.05
N ARG A 185 13.84 -26.99 4.66
CA ARG A 185 15.03 -27.61 5.26
C ARG A 185 16.10 -27.90 4.20
N ASN A 186 15.69 -28.43 3.06
CA ASN A 186 16.61 -28.74 1.97
C ASN A 186 17.22 -27.46 1.39
N PHE A 187 16.43 -26.41 1.16
CA PHE A 187 16.91 -25.09 0.77
C PHE A 187 18.00 -24.60 1.74
N PHE A 188 17.71 -24.57 3.04
CA PHE A 188 18.65 -24.08 4.05
C PHE A 188 19.97 -24.88 4.06
N LYS A 189 19.92 -26.19 3.90
CA LYS A 189 21.10 -27.06 3.80
C LYS A 189 21.96 -26.80 2.55
N THR A 190 21.39 -26.28 1.48
CA THR A 190 22.13 -25.97 0.26
C THR A 190 22.93 -24.67 0.35
N ILE A 191 22.66 -23.83 1.34
CA ILE A 191 23.38 -22.57 1.55
C ILE A 191 24.71 -22.89 2.25
N PRO A 192 25.87 -22.53 1.66
CA PRO A 192 27.16 -22.65 2.35
C PRO A 192 27.16 -21.83 3.63
N LYS A 193 27.89 -22.29 4.66
CA LYS A 193 27.93 -21.59 5.96
C LYS A 193 28.37 -20.13 5.86
N GLU A 194 29.33 -19.86 4.98
CA GLU A 194 29.85 -18.52 4.69
C GLU A 194 28.86 -17.60 3.96
N ASP A 195 27.79 -18.16 3.44
CA ASP A 195 26.79 -17.48 2.64
C ASP A 195 25.42 -17.44 3.32
N LEU A 196 25.34 -17.96 4.55
CA LEU A 196 24.10 -17.86 5.32
C LEU A 196 23.71 -16.40 5.52
N PRO A 197 22.43 -16.05 5.34
CA PRO A 197 21.96 -14.68 5.54
C PRO A 197 22.21 -14.25 6.98
N VAL A 198 22.57 -12.98 7.15
CA VAL A 198 22.62 -12.32 8.47
C VAL A 198 21.30 -11.58 8.64
N PHE A 199 20.60 -11.87 9.71
CA PHE A 199 19.39 -11.16 10.11
C PHE A 199 19.75 -10.05 11.09
N GLY A 200 19.25 -8.84 10.80
CA GLY A 200 19.46 -7.67 11.65
C GLY A 200 18.84 -7.82 13.03
N ALA A 201 19.21 -6.93 13.94
CA ALA A 201 18.66 -6.90 15.28
C ALA A 201 17.14 -6.63 15.26
N GLU A 202 16.41 -7.34 16.11
CA GLU A 202 14.95 -7.29 16.22
C GLU A 202 14.50 -7.08 17.65
N MET A 203 13.29 -6.57 17.81
CA MET A 203 12.63 -6.45 19.11
C MET A 203 11.21 -7.00 19.03
N GLU A 204 10.77 -7.60 20.12
CA GLU A 204 9.36 -7.85 20.40
C GLU A 204 8.88 -6.82 21.41
N VAL A 205 7.70 -6.27 21.15
CA VAL A 205 7.18 -5.12 21.89
C VAL A 205 5.77 -5.42 22.36
N ALA A 206 5.44 -5.00 23.57
CA ALA A 206 4.08 -5.04 24.07
C ALA A 206 3.63 -3.67 24.57
N GLN A 207 2.32 -3.42 24.51
CA GLN A 207 1.72 -2.16 24.97
C GLN A 207 0.51 -2.37 25.87
N ILE A 208 0.27 -1.40 26.74
CA ILE A 208 -0.97 -1.23 27.49
C ILE A 208 -1.50 0.15 27.14
N VAL A 209 -2.74 0.24 26.77
CA VAL A 209 -3.39 1.50 26.38
C VAL A 209 -4.49 1.84 27.37
N VAL A 210 -4.55 3.11 27.77
CA VAL A 210 -5.65 3.69 28.54
C VAL A 210 -6.20 4.88 27.77
N THR A 211 -7.45 4.75 27.34
CA THR A 211 -8.18 5.82 26.65
C THR A 211 -8.89 6.70 27.67
N PRO A 212 -8.72 8.03 27.64
CA PRO A 212 -9.47 8.93 28.49
C PRO A 212 -10.97 8.73 28.27
N LYS A 213 -11.72 8.57 29.33
CA LYS A 213 -13.18 8.56 29.26
C LYS A 213 -13.67 10.00 29.23
N VAL A 214 -14.36 10.35 28.18
CA VAL A 214 -15.00 11.67 28.07
C VAL A 214 -16.06 11.81 29.13
N SER A 215 -16.10 12.96 29.80
CA SER A 215 -17.12 13.23 30.82
C SER A 215 -18.53 13.35 30.23
N ASP A 216 -19.54 12.93 31.00
CA ASP A 216 -20.96 13.03 30.61
C ASP A 216 -21.35 14.46 30.25
N VAL A 217 -20.70 15.45 30.86
CA VAL A 217 -20.92 16.88 30.55
C VAL A 217 -20.52 17.21 29.12
N GLU A 218 -19.38 16.75 28.67
CA GLU A 218 -18.91 17.00 27.30
C GLU A 218 -19.72 16.20 26.26
N ILE A 219 -20.14 15.00 26.60
CA ILE A 219 -21.08 14.21 25.81
C ILE A 219 -22.42 14.96 25.65
N GLN A 220 -22.99 15.44 26.76
CA GLN A 220 -24.26 16.15 26.72
C GLN A 220 -24.17 17.44 25.89
N LYS A 221 -23.06 18.18 25.96
CA LYS A 221 -22.85 19.38 25.11
C LYS A 221 -22.94 19.05 23.61
N VAL A 222 -22.37 17.94 23.21
CA VAL A 222 -22.40 17.50 21.80
C VAL A 222 -23.80 17.08 21.39
N ILE A 223 -24.50 16.31 22.24
CA ILE A 223 -25.90 15.91 22.02
C ILE A 223 -26.81 17.13 21.90
N ASP A 224 -26.68 18.09 22.81
CA ASP A 224 -27.48 19.31 22.80
C ASP A 224 -27.22 20.15 21.56
N LYS A 225 -25.95 20.22 21.12
CA LYS A 225 -25.57 20.93 19.90
C LYS A 225 -26.15 20.28 18.64
N LEU A 226 -26.15 18.95 18.57
CA LEU A 226 -26.78 18.23 17.46
C LEU A 226 -28.31 18.40 17.45
N LYS A 227 -28.95 18.42 18.62
CA LYS A 227 -30.39 18.73 18.75
C LYS A 227 -30.69 20.16 18.31
N GLU A 228 -29.85 21.12 18.69
CA GLU A 228 -29.95 22.52 18.24
C GLU A 228 -29.89 22.58 16.71
N PHE A 229 -28.91 21.91 16.08
CA PHE A 229 -28.80 21.85 14.62
C PHE A 229 -30.06 21.25 13.97
N LYS A 230 -30.55 20.11 14.49
CA LYS A 230 -31.78 19.50 14.03
C LYS A 230 -32.96 20.51 14.06
N LYS A 231 -33.12 21.21 15.17
CA LYS A 231 -34.20 22.22 15.35
C LYS A 231 -34.04 23.39 14.37
N GLU A 232 -32.84 23.95 14.21
CA GLU A 232 -32.58 25.04 13.28
C GLU A 232 -32.81 24.65 11.82
N ILE A 233 -32.57 23.38 11.46
CA ILE A 233 -32.85 22.89 10.12
C ILE A 233 -34.34 22.69 9.91
N GLN A 234 -35.04 22.10 10.85
CA GLN A 234 -36.48 21.77 10.73
C GLN A 234 -37.40 23.00 10.85
N GLU A 235 -37.10 23.91 11.79
CA GLU A 235 -37.94 25.06 12.12
C GLU A 235 -37.38 26.38 11.56
N GLY A 236 -36.03 26.49 11.47
CA GLY A 236 -35.34 27.74 11.13
C GLY A 236 -34.91 27.86 9.66
N GLY A 237 -35.20 26.87 8.80
CA GLY A 237 -34.84 26.88 7.40
C GLY A 237 -33.34 26.83 7.08
N SER A 238 -32.50 26.48 8.06
CA SER A 238 -31.05 26.30 7.86
C SER A 238 -30.78 25.09 6.99
N SER A 239 -29.82 25.19 6.06
CA SER A 239 -29.42 24.06 5.25
C SER A 239 -28.59 23.04 6.05
N PHE A 240 -28.98 21.77 6.00
CA PHE A 240 -28.19 20.66 6.57
C PHE A 240 -26.78 20.63 6.01
N ALA A 241 -26.62 20.77 4.68
CA ALA A 241 -25.33 20.78 4.01
C ALA A 241 -24.42 21.90 4.53
N THR A 242 -24.97 23.11 4.71
CA THR A 242 -24.22 24.25 5.27
C THR A 242 -23.74 23.96 6.68
N LYS A 243 -24.62 23.39 7.54
CA LYS A 243 -24.22 22.98 8.90
C LYS A 243 -23.13 21.92 8.89
N ALA A 244 -23.22 20.93 7.98
CA ALA A 244 -22.22 19.90 7.83
C ALA A 244 -20.84 20.49 7.42
N VAL A 245 -20.80 21.38 6.42
CA VAL A 245 -19.57 22.07 6.01
C VAL A 245 -18.93 22.84 7.16
N LEU A 246 -19.73 23.54 7.95
CA LEU A 246 -19.22 24.43 9.01
C LEU A 246 -18.78 23.64 10.27
N TYR A 247 -19.55 22.64 10.67
CA TYR A 247 -19.43 22.05 12.01
C TYR A 247 -19.08 20.55 12.03
N SER A 248 -19.31 19.80 10.94
CA SER A 248 -19.00 18.37 10.95
C SER A 248 -17.50 18.12 11.09
N GLN A 249 -17.16 17.17 11.93
CA GLN A 249 -15.80 16.68 12.15
C GLN A 249 -15.48 15.44 11.33
N ASP A 250 -16.38 15.02 10.41
CA ASP A 250 -16.09 13.95 9.46
C ASP A 250 -15.24 14.45 8.28
N PRO A 251 -13.95 14.05 8.17
CA PRO A 251 -13.10 14.52 7.10
C PRO A 251 -13.54 13.98 5.72
N GLY A 252 -14.25 12.84 5.68
CA GLY A 252 -14.66 12.19 4.44
C GLY A 252 -15.80 12.88 3.71
N SER A 253 -16.73 13.52 4.44
CA SER A 253 -17.93 14.12 3.83
C SER A 253 -18.14 15.60 4.15
N ARG A 254 -17.38 16.18 5.08
CA ARG A 254 -17.52 17.58 5.47
C ARG A 254 -17.51 18.52 4.27
N ALA A 255 -16.54 18.37 3.36
CA ALA A 255 -16.38 19.23 2.19
C ALA A 255 -17.55 19.15 1.20
N THR A 256 -18.28 18.03 1.17
CA THR A 256 -19.45 17.79 0.33
C THR A 256 -20.78 18.03 1.07
N GLY A 257 -20.73 18.71 2.21
CA GLY A 257 -21.93 18.98 3.02
C GLY A 257 -22.50 17.74 3.71
N GLY A 258 -21.62 16.82 4.11
CA GLY A 258 -21.98 15.59 4.80
C GLY A 258 -22.58 14.50 3.92
N TYR A 259 -22.49 14.61 2.59
CA TYR A 259 -23.17 13.72 1.65
C TYR A 259 -22.51 12.35 1.56
N TYR A 260 -23.37 11.30 1.62
CA TYR A 260 -23.04 9.92 1.28
C TYR A 260 -24.17 9.26 0.49
N LYS A 261 -23.77 8.35 -0.40
CA LYS A 261 -24.67 7.38 -1.01
C LYS A 261 -24.30 6.00 -0.49
N MET A 262 -25.26 5.28 0.05
CA MET A 262 -25.01 3.97 0.66
C MET A 262 -26.13 2.97 0.40
N ASN A 263 -25.79 1.70 0.52
CA ASN A 263 -26.75 0.58 0.57
C ASN A 263 -26.34 -0.38 1.69
N ARG A 264 -27.14 -1.45 1.90
CA ARG A 264 -26.89 -2.41 2.98
C ARG A 264 -25.52 -3.12 2.90
N LYS A 265 -24.89 -3.17 1.71
CA LYS A 265 -23.56 -3.79 1.50
C LYS A 265 -22.40 -2.80 1.70
N THR A 266 -22.69 -1.49 1.70
CA THR A 266 -21.66 -0.46 1.92
C THR A 266 -21.05 -0.60 3.32
N GLN A 267 -19.73 -0.45 3.41
CA GLN A 267 -18.98 -0.59 4.67
C GLN A 267 -19.14 0.66 5.55
N PHE A 268 -20.22 0.70 6.31
CA PHE A 268 -20.42 1.63 7.41
C PHE A 268 -20.63 0.83 8.70
N VAL A 269 -20.34 1.45 9.85
CA VAL A 269 -20.58 0.83 11.17
C VAL A 269 -22.06 0.52 11.35
N LYS A 270 -22.33 -0.50 12.16
CA LYS A 270 -23.67 -1.08 12.30
C LYS A 270 -24.69 -0.03 12.74
N GLU A 271 -24.36 0.75 13.77
CA GLU A 271 -25.22 1.77 14.38
C GLU A 271 -25.61 2.84 13.33
N PHE A 272 -24.65 3.28 12.52
CA PHE A 272 -24.92 4.24 11.44
C PHE A 272 -25.89 3.68 10.39
N LYS A 273 -25.68 2.41 9.98
CA LYS A 273 -26.59 1.75 9.04
C LYS A 273 -27.99 1.56 9.60
N GLU A 274 -28.11 1.14 10.85
CA GLU A 274 -29.40 0.92 11.50
C GLU A 274 -30.22 2.21 11.52
N VAL A 275 -29.61 3.34 11.91
CA VAL A 275 -30.28 4.64 11.89
C VAL A 275 -30.61 5.08 10.46
N ALA A 276 -29.65 5.03 9.53
CA ALA A 276 -29.85 5.49 8.15
C ALA A 276 -30.98 4.76 7.44
N PHE A 277 -31.14 3.44 7.67
CA PHE A 277 -32.20 2.63 7.06
C PHE A 277 -33.53 2.61 7.84
N SER A 278 -33.59 3.20 9.02
CA SER A 278 -34.85 3.37 9.79
C SER A 278 -35.62 4.65 9.45
N LEU A 279 -34.93 5.63 8.81
CA LEU A 279 -35.48 6.93 8.49
C LEU A 279 -36.26 6.92 7.18
N ALA A 280 -37.29 7.74 7.10
CA ALA A 280 -37.98 8.07 5.87
C ALA A 280 -37.26 9.17 5.08
N GLU A 281 -37.59 9.31 3.77
CA GLU A 281 -37.12 10.42 2.94
C GLU A 281 -37.57 11.78 3.54
N GLY A 282 -36.64 12.70 3.69
CA GLY A 282 -36.87 14.01 4.31
C GLY A 282 -36.72 14.03 5.84
N GLU A 283 -36.47 12.90 6.48
CA GLU A 283 -36.36 12.80 7.94
C GLU A 283 -34.96 13.05 8.45
N ILE A 284 -34.86 13.66 9.65
CA ILE A 284 -33.60 13.86 10.39
C ILE A 284 -33.64 13.02 11.67
N SER A 285 -32.58 12.22 11.88
CA SER A 285 -32.45 11.38 13.07
C SER A 285 -32.37 12.18 14.38
N GLU A 286 -32.61 11.51 15.49
CA GLU A 286 -32.09 11.95 16.79
C GLU A 286 -30.57 11.77 16.82
N PRO A 287 -29.84 12.51 17.70
CA PRO A 287 -28.42 12.22 17.94
C PRO A 287 -28.20 10.78 18.39
N PHE A 288 -27.27 10.09 17.78
CA PHE A 288 -26.88 8.71 18.12
C PHE A 288 -25.38 8.56 18.14
N GLU A 289 -24.91 7.58 18.91
CA GLU A 289 -23.47 7.30 19.11
C GLU A 289 -22.96 6.23 18.16
N THR A 290 -21.71 6.37 17.74
CA THR A 290 -20.89 5.33 17.10
C THR A 290 -19.48 5.37 17.67
N ASP A 291 -18.62 4.44 17.30
CA ASP A 291 -17.18 4.48 17.66
C ASP A 291 -16.46 5.78 17.20
N PHE A 292 -17.04 6.52 16.26
CA PHE A 292 -16.47 7.78 15.74
C PHE A 292 -16.93 9.03 16.50
N GLY A 293 -18.01 8.96 17.25
CA GLY A 293 -18.62 10.08 17.97
C GLY A 293 -20.14 10.10 17.82
N TYR A 294 -20.73 11.28 17.92
CA TYR A 294 -22.18 11.49 17.87
C TYR A 294 -22.60 12.04 16.53
N HIS A 295 -23.66 11.49 15.96
CA HIS A 295 -24.15 11.81 14.63
C HIS A 295 -25.60 12.24 14.63
N ILE A 296 -25.97 13.05 13.63
CA ILE A 296 -27.34 13.14 13.10
C ILE A 296 -27.28 12.86 11.60
N ILE A 297 -28.31 12.18 11.07
CA ILE A 297 -28.46 11.84 9.66
C ILE A 297 -29.70 12.52 9.11
N TYR A 298 -29.61 13.04 7.89
CA TYR A 298 -30.73 13.52 7.08
C TYR A 298 -30.81 12.68 5.82
N VAL A 299 -31.92 12.00 5.58
CA VAL A 299 -32.16 11.21 4.36
C VAL A 299 -32.70 12.14 3.29
N GLU A 300 -31.88 12.40 2.24
CA GLU A 300 -32.30 13.23 1.11
C GLU A 300 -33.19 12.46 0.14
N LYS A 301 -32.86 11.20 -0.16
CA LYS A 301 -33.57 10.40 -1.15
C LYS A 301 -33.38 8.90 -0.95
N ILE A 302 -34.43 8.14 -1.23
CA ILE A 302 -34.38 6.68 -1.21
C ILE A 302 -34.65 6.18 -2.65
N LYS A 303 -33.69 5.42 -3.21
CA LYS A 303 -33.75 4.85 -4.58
C LYS A 303 -33.62 3.34 -4.52
N GLY A 304 -34.71 2.63 -4.32
CA GLY A 304 -34.69 1.17 -4.18
C GLY A 304 -33.92 0.74 -2.92
N GLN A 305 -32.74 0.13 -3.10
CA GLN A 305 -31.86 -0.27 -2.00
C GLN A 305 -30.81 0.78 -1.63
N ASP A 306 -30.68 1.84 -2.41
CA ASP A 306 -29.74 2.92 -2.17
C ASP A 306 -30.39 4.06 -1.39
N VAL A 307 -29.68 4.59 -0.41
CA VAL A 307 -30.05 5.77 0.37
C VAL A 307 -29.03 6.87 0.11
N GLU A 308 -29.49 8.02 -0.34
CA GLU A 308 -28.72 9.26 -0.43
C GLU A 308 -29.00 10.07 0.83
N LEU A 309 -27.96 10.37 1.59
CA LEU A 309 -28.09 11.02 2.88
C LEU A 309 -27.00 12.05 3.12
N ARG A 310 -27.23 12.90 4.12
CA ARG A 310 -26.19 13.74 4.74
C ARG A 310 -26.07 13.41 6.21
N HIS A 311 -24.88 13.59 6.75
CA HIS A 311 -24.67 13.47 8.18
C HIS A 311 -23.79 14.58 8.73
N ILE A 312 -23.92 14.82 10.01
CA ILE A 312 -23.03 15.66 10.81
C ILE A 312 -22.45 14.78 11.91
N LEU A 313 -21.13 14.75 12.01
CA LEU A 313 -20.40 14.11 13.10
C LEU A 313 -19.85 15.18 14.03
N LEU A 314 -20.12 15.04 15.33
CA LEU A 314 -19.42 15.78 16.39
C LEU A 314 -18.75 14.82 17.36
N ILE A 315 -17.53 15.13 17.75
CA ILE A 315 -16.72 14.31 18.68
C ILE A 315 -16.63 15.08 20.00
N PRO A 316 -17.07 14.48 21.12
CA PRO A 316 -16.96 15.14 22.43
C PRO A 316 -15.48 15.40 22.77
N ALA A 317 -15.20 16.58 23.30
CA ALA A 317 -13.84 17.00 23.62
C ALA A 317 -13.31 16.25 24.84
N VAL A 318 -12.09 15.70 24.73
CA VAL A 318 -11.35 15.17 25.87
C VAL A 318 -10.75 16.34 26.64
N THR A 319 -11.19 16.57 27.87
CA THR A 319 -10.72 17.67 28.70
C THR A 319 -9.36 17.37 29.36
N ALA A 320 -8.70 18.41 29.88
CA ALA A 320 -7.48 18.24 30.68
C ALA A 320 -7.73 17.39 31.95
N ALA A 321 -8.94 17.44 32.50
CA ALA A 321 -9.34 16.62 33.65
C ALA A 321 -9.45 15.14 33.26
N ASP A 322 -10.05 14.82 32.10
CA ASP A 322 -10.18 13.47 31.60
C ASP A 322 -8.79 12.86 31.29
N LEU A 323 -7.90 13.66 30.68
CA LEU A 323 -6.50 13.28 30.44
C LEU A 323 -5.75 13.00 31.74
N LYS A 324 -5.98 13.82 32.77
CA LYS A 324 -5.35 13.64 34.09
C LYS A 324 -5.77 12.32 34.72
N VAL A 325 -7.05 12.00 34.72
CA VAL A 325 -7.58 10.73 35.25
C VAL A 325 -7.01 9.54 34.51
N ALA A 326 -6.94 9.60 33.16
CA ALA A 326 -6.33 8.54 32.36
C ALA A 326 -4.84 8.36 32.66
N LYS A 327 -4.11 9.49 32.85
CA LYS A 327 -2.69 9.47 33.22
C LYS A 327 -2.47 8.86 34.60
N GLU A 328 -3.31 9.18 35.56
CA GLU A 328 -3.25 8.59 36.90
C GLU A 328 -3.52 7.08 36.87
N LYS A 329 -4.54 6.65 36.11
CA LYS A 329 -4.87 5.23 35.91
C LYS A 329 -3.68 4.46 35.33
N ILE A 330 -3.09 4.96 34.24
CA ILE A 330 -1.97 4.26 33.60
C ILE A 330 -0.71 4.28 34.43
N THR A 331 -0.48 5.35 35.21
CA THR A 331 0.64 5.45 36.17
C THR A 331 0.49 4.43 37.31
N LEU A 332 -0.74 4.22 37.79
CA LEU A 332 -1.01 3.19 38.78
C LEU A 332 -0.78 1.78 38.22
N ILE A 333 -1.20 1.53 36.97
CA ILE A 333 -0.92 0.25 36.30
C ILE A 333 0.60 0.02 36.23
N ARG A 334 1.36 1.00 35.77
CA ARG A 334 2.82 0.94 35.72
C ARG A 334 3.43 0.58 37.08
N LYS A 335 3.01 1.29 38.14
CA LYS A 335 3.49 1.04 39.50
C LYS A 335 3.23 -0.40 39.94
N ARG A 336 2.03 -0.93 39.75
CA ARG A 336 1.69 -2.30 40.13
C ARG A 336 2.54 -3.36 39.41
N ILE A 337 2.95 -3.07 38.17
CA ILE A 337 3.85 -3.96 37.44
C ILE A 337 5.29 -3.83 37.99
N GLU A 338 5.76 -2.63 38.27
CA GLU A 338 7.08 -2.40 38.88
C GLU A 338 7.22 -3.03 40.26
N ASP A 339 6.15 -2.92 41.06
CA ASP A 339 6.06 -3.55 42.40
C ASP A 339 5.85 -5.09 42.30
N LYS A 340 5.78 -5.65 41.06
CA LYS A 340 5.60 -7.08 40.81
C LYS A 340 4.29 -7.68 41.34
N GLU A 341 3.27 -6.85 41.56
CA GLU A 341 1.93 -7.31 41.93
C GLU A 341 1.24 -8.07 40.81
N ILE A 342 1.50 -7.66 39.58
CA ILE A 342 0.98 -8.27 38.34
C ILE A 342 2.06 -8.22 37.24
N THR A 343 2.01 -9.14 36.30
CA THR A 343 2.87 -9.10 35.12
C THR A 343 2.34 -8.08 34.11
N PHE A 344 3.20 -7.62 33.20
CA PHE A 344 2.78 -6.73 32.10
C PHE A 344 1.67 -7.36 31.26
N ALA A 345 1.80 -8.64 30.93
CA ALA A 345 0.80 -9.38 30.13
C ALA A 345 -0.56 -9.50 30.83
N GLU A 346 -0.58 -9.74 32.16
CA GLU A 346 -1.83 -9.76 32.94
C GLU A 346 -2.46 -8.37 33.00
N ALA A 347 -1.66 -7.33 33.23
CA ALA A 347 -2.13 -5.95 33.21
C ALA A 347 -2.71 -5.58 31.85
N ALA A 348 -2.04 -5.97 30.75
CA ALA A 348 -2.56 -5.77 29.41
C ALA A 348 -3.92 -6.46 29.20
N LYS A 349 -4.06 -7.72 29.58
CA LYS A 349 -5.30 -8.50 29.44
C LYS A 349 -6.48 -7.91 30.21
N THR A 350 -6.22 -7.40 31.41
CA THR A 350 -7.28 -6.98 32.33
C THR A 350 -7.55 -5.48 32.36
N MET A 351 -6.56 -4.65 32.01
CA MET A 351 -6.63 -3.19 32.21
C MET A 351 -6.41 -2.37 30.95
N SER A 352 -5.95 -2.97 29.84
CA SER A 352 -5.77 -2.26 28.57
C SER A 352 -7.13 -2.06 27.90
N ASP A 353 -7.35 -0.84 27.38
CA ASP A 353 -8.51 -0.50 26.58
C ASP A 353 -8.34 -0.89 25.09
N GLU A 354 -7.13 -1.27 24.65
CA GLU A 354 -6.82 -1.73 23.29
C GLU A 354 -7.26 -3.17 23.07
N LYS A 355 -8.33 -3.36 22.31
CA LYS A 355 -8.96 -4.68 22.11
C LYS A 355 -8.08 -5.66 21.32
N GLU A 356 -7.32 -5.16 20.35
CA GLU A 356 -6.53 -5.98 19.42
C GLU A 356 -5.34 -6.66 20.09
N THR A 357 -4.60 -5.92 20.92
CA THR A 357 -3.39 -6.43 21.58
C THR A 357 -3.67 -7.03 22.96
N ARG A 358 -4.73 -6.59 23.62
CA ARG A 358 -5.10 -7.00 24.98
C ARG A 358 -5.14 -8.52 25.17
N VAL A 359 -5.78 -9.23 24.23
CA VAL A 359 -5.97 -10.69 24.32
C VAL A 359 -4.64 -11.46 24.32
N ASN A 360 -3.61 -10.89 23.68
CA ASN A 360 -2.26 -11.45 23.56
C ASN A 360 -1.27 -10.83 24.57
N GLY A 361 -1.77 -10.32 25.70
CA GLY A 361 -0.89 -9.73 26.72
C GLY A 361 -0.23 -8.42 26.30
N GLY A 362 -0.85 -7.68 25.37
CA GLY A 362 -0.34 -6.43 24.85
C GLY A 362 0.65 -6.55 23.69
N THR A 363 1.02 -7.76 23.27
CA THR A 363 2.01 -7.99 22.21
C THR A 363 1.58 -7.35 20.91
N LEU A 364 2.46 -6.55 20.31
CA LEU A 364 2.28 -5.93 19.01
C LEU A 364 2.56 -6.95 17.89
N ILE A 365 1.76 -6.88 16.84
CA ILE A 365 1.97 -7.61 15.60
C ILE A 365 2.51 -6.66 14.54
N ASN A 366 3.61 -7.04 13.90
CA ASN A 366 4.18 -6.30 12.81
C ASN A 366 3.24 -6.39 11.58
N PRO A 367 2.68 -5.27 11.09
CA PRO A 367 1.70 -5.31 10.01
C PRO A 367 2.27 -5.81 8.68
N LYS A 368 3.61 -5.74 8.51
CA LYS A 368 4.28 -6.15 7.27
C LYS A 368 4.58 -7.65 7.23
N THR A 369 4.96 -8.23 8.38
CA THR A 369 5.41 -9.63 8.47
C THR A 369 4.38 -10.53 9.13
N GLN A 370 3.37 -9.96 9.79
CA GLN A 370 2.32 -10.64 10.55
C GLN A 370 2.86 -11.51 11.71
N ASP A 371 4.08 -11.20 12.19
CA ASP A 371 4.69 -11.82 13.35
C ASP A 371 4.92 -10.79 14.49
N THR A 372 5.53 -11.21 15.59
CA THR A 372 5.77 -10.35 16.76
C THR A 372 7.09 -9.58 16.71
N ARG A 373 7.91 -9.81 15.68
CA ARG A 373 9.26 -9.27 15.58
C ARG A 373 9.32 -8.02 14.72
N PHE A 374 10.00 -7.02 15.20
CA PHE A 374 10.24 -5.76 14.51
C PHE A 374 11.74 -5.59 14.27
N GLU A 375 12.16 -5.67 13.03
CA GLU A 375 13.55 -5.37 12.64
C GLU A 375 13.84 -3.88 12.85
N LEU A 376 14.89 -3.55 13.59
CA LEU A 376 15.19 -2.17 14.00
C LEU A 376 15.33 -1.20 12.81
N THR A 377 15.94 -1.65 11.73
CA THR A 377 16.17 -0.84 10.52
C THR A 377 14.90 -0.57 9.70
N LYS A 378 13.83 -1.34 9.95
CA LYS A 378 12.54 -1.25 9.22
C LYS A 378 11.38 -0.83 10.12
N MET A 379 11.68 -0.59 11.41
CA MET A 379 10.69 -0.17 12.39
C MET A 379 10.22 1.24 12.10
N GLU A 380 8.96 1.50 12.41
CA GLU A 380 8.37 2.83 12.31
C GLU A 380 9.12 3.78 13.27
N PRO A 381 9.54 4.98 12.79
CA PRO A 381 10.41 5.88 13.57
C PRO A 381 9.84 6.29 14.93
N THR A 382 8.52 6.49 15.02
CA THR A 382 7.86 6.86 16.29
C THR A 382 7.96 5.73 17.31
N LEU A 383 7.66 4.49 16.89
CA LEU A 383 7.79 3.32 17.77
C LEU A 383 9.27 3.12 18.19
N TYR A 384 10.20 3.22 17.24
CA TYR A 384 11.63 3.10 17.54
C TYR A 384 12.09 4.12 18.59
N SER A 385 11.69 5.38 18.43
CA SER A 385 12.08 6.45 19.37
C SER A 385 11.56 6.19 20.80
N GLN A 386 10.40 5.54 20.92
CA GLN A 386 9.77 5.23 22.20
C GLN A 386 10.42 4.06 22.95
N ILE A 387 11.07 3.12 22.24
CA ILE A 387 11.57 1.87 22.81
C ILE A 387 13.10 1.71 22.74
N SER A 388 13.79 2.52 21.94
CA SER A 388 15.23 2.37 21.69
C SER A 388 16.07 2.35 22.98
N ASN A 389 15.71 3.16 23.95
CA ASN A 389 16.42 3.31 25.23
C ASN A 389 15.92 2.36 26.34
N LEU A 390 14.82 1.63 26.13
CA LEU A 390 14.31 0.70 27.13
C LEU A 390 15.15 -0.58 27.15
N LYS A 391 15.48 -1.06 28.33
CA LYS A 391 16.04 -2.40 28.51
C LYS A 391 14.93 -3.46 28.32
N GLU A 392 15.35 -4.71 28.17
CA GLU A 392 14.39 -5.82 28.14
C GLU A 392 13.59 -5.87 29.45
N ASN A 393 12.27 -5.98 29.31
CA ASN A 393 11.28 -5.92 30.38
C ASN A 393 11.20 -4.58 31.15
N GLU A 394 11.90 -3.54 30.71
CA GLU A 394 11.70 -2.19 31.23
C GLU A 394 10.43 -1.58 30.64
N ILE A 395 9.69 -0.86 31.49
CA ILE A 395 8.42 -0.26 31.11
C ILE A 395 8.62 1.24 30.91
N SER A 396 8.14 1.78 29.79
CA SER A 396 8.20 3.22 29.53
C SER A 396 7.47 4.04 30.60
N LEU A 397 7.78 5.32 30.68
CA LEU A 397 6.85 6.27 31.30
C LEU A 397 5.54 6.33 30.52
N PRO A 398 4.43 6.77 31.12
CA PRO A 398 3.19 7.02 30.40
C PRO A 398 3.41 7.96 29.21
N LEU A 399 3.19 7.45 27.99
CA LEU A 399 3.32 8.19 26.73
C LEU A 399 1.96 8.65 26.30
N LEU A 400 1.79 9.95 26.04
CA LEU A 400 0.59 10.48 25.39
C LEU A 400 0.73 10.27 23.89
N ASP A 401 -0.25 9.62 23.29
CA ASP A 401 -0.33 9.32 21.88
C ASP A 401 -1.62 9.93 21.31
N GLU A 402 -1.56 10.39 20.07
CA GLU A 402 -2.70 10.96 19.36
C GLU A 402 -2.77 10.30 17.97
N ASP A 403 -3.91 9.70 17.67
CA ASP A 403 -4.10 9.06 16.38
C ASP A 403 -4.44 10.08 15.28
N GLN A 404 -4.50 9.61 14.02
CA GLN A 404 -4.81 10.46 12.86
C GLN A 404 -6.19 11.13 12.94
N SER A 405 -7.09 10.63 13.78
CA SER A 405 -8.39 11.23 14.04
C SER A 405 -8.39 12.26 15.18
N GLY A 406 -7.22 12.50 15.80
CA GLY A 406 -7.07 13.41 16.94
C GLY A 406 -7.49 12.81 18.29
N LYS A 407 -7.77 11.49 18.35
CA LYS A 407 -8.10 10.81 19.61
C LYS A 407 -6.84 10.60 20.43
N LYS A 408 -6.86 11.11 21.66
CA LYS A 408 -5.76 11.02 22.62
C LYS A 408 -5.87 9.76 23.47
N LYS A 409 -4.76 9.08 23.69
CA LYS A 409 -4.65 7.91 24.55
C LYS A 409 -3.31 7.90 25.26
N TYR A 410 -3.25 7.32 26.45
CA TYR A 410 -1.98 7.04 27.13
C TYR A 410 -1.58 5.60 26.87
N LYS A 411 -0.28 5.37 26.67
CA LYS A 411 0.27 4.04 26.52
C LYS A 411 1.50 3.82 27.39
N LEU A 412 1.66 2.59 27.88
CA LEU A 412 2.91 2.02 28.37
C LEU A 412 3.42 1.06 27.33
N ILE A 413 4.72 1.08 27.11
CA ILE A 413 5.40 0.18 26.19
C ILE A 413 6.51 -0.54 26.93
N THR A 414 6.71 -1.81 26.60
CA THR A 414 7.84 -2.60 27.07
C THR A 414 8.46 -3.38 25.91
N VAL A 415 9.76 -3.59 25.98
CA VAL A 415 10.47 -4.52 25.09
C VAL A 415 10.49 -5.87 25.78
N THR A 416 9.74 -6.84 25.25
CA THR A 416 9.61 -8.18 25.85
C THR A 416 10.76 -9.10 25.48
N ASN A 417 11.42 -8.84 24.34
CA ASN A 417 12.55 -9.64 23.87
C ASN A 417 13.44 -8.78 22.95
N ARG A 418 14.76 -8.98 23.04
CA ARG A 418 15.74 -8.41 22.13
C ARG A 418 16.54 -9.52 21.47
N ILE A 419 16.53 -9.53 20.15
CA ILE A 419 17.29 -10.47 19.33
C ILE A 419 18.38 -9.67 18.64
N ASN A 420 19.65 -9.97 18.98
CA ASN A 420 20.78 -9.32 18.33
C ASN A 420 20.93 -9.78 16.88
N GLU A 421 21.65 -8.99 16.09
CA GLU A 421 22.07 -9.40 14.77
C GLU A 421 22.76 -10.78 14.84
N HIS A 422 22.39 -11.69 13.97
CA HIS A 422 22.91 -13.04 13.99
C HIS A 422 22.84 -13.70 12.60
N THR A 423 23.71 -14.67 12.39
CA THR A 423 23.62 -15.55 11.22
C THR A 423 22.40 -16.45 11.34
N ALA A 424 21.69 -16.66 10.23
CA ALA A 424 20.47 -17.43 10.17
C ALA A 424 20.58 -18.78 10.91
N ASP A 425 19.66 -19.02 11.82
CA ASP A 425 19.46 -20.29 12.53
C ASP A 425 18.13 -20.91 12.11
N TYR A 426 18.16 -22.19 11.68
CA TYR A 426 16.98 -22.83 11.12
C TYR A 426 15.79 -22.85 12.09
N ALA A 427 16.04 -23.09 13.39
CA ALA A 427 14.97 -23.21 14.38
C ALA A 427 14.41 -21.83 14.80
N LYS A 428 15.29 -20.84 14.92
CA LYS A 428 14.92 -19.50 15.38
C LYS A 428 14.29 -18.66 14.27
N ASP A 429 14.74 -18.87 13.02
CA ASP A 429 14.38 -18.02 11.89
C ASP A 429 13.58 -18.74 10.81
N TYR A 430 12.89 -19.83 11.19
CA TYR A 430 12.16 -20.69 10.27
C TYR A 430 11.25 -19.92 9.32
N THR A 431 10.48 -18.96 9.81
CA THR A 431 9.56 -18.15 8.99
C THR A 431 10.30 -17.36 7.92
N LYS A 432 11.39 -16.68 8.27
CA LYS A 432 12.21 -15.93 7.34
C LYS A 432 12.89 -16.84 6.31
N ILE A 433 13.40 -17.97 6.76
CA ILE A 433 14.02 -18.98 5.88
C ILE A 433 12.98 -19.58 4.95
N LYS A 434 11.76 -19.84 5.43
CA LYS A 434 10.62 -20.28 4.61
C LYS A 434 10.31 -19.26 3.52
N ASP A 435 10.26 -17.98 3.84
CA ASP A 435 9.99 -16.91 2.88
C ASP A 435 11.08 -16.83 1.80
N LEU A 436 12.35 -16.96 2.20
CA LEU A 436 13.47 -17.01 1.25
C LEU A 436 13.37 -18.23 0.33
N ALA A 437 13.09 -19.41 0.90
CA ALA A 437 12.93 -20.65 0.16
C ALA A 437 11.75 -20.59 -0.81
N LEU A 438 10.61 -20.03 -0.35
CA LEU A 438 9.42 -19.83 -1.18
C LEU A 438 9.72 -18.89 -2.36
N LYS A 439 10.39 -17.77 -2.09
CA LYS A 439 10.80 -16.82 -3.16
C LYS A 439 11.71 -17.50 -4.20
N GLU A 440 12.69 -18.28 -3.76
CA GLU A 440 13.55 -19.04 -4.69
C GLU A 440 12.72 -20.02 -5.53
N LYS A 441 11.78 -20.75 -4.89
CA LYS A 441 10.89 -21.68 -5.60
C LYS A 441 10.00 -20.96 -6.61
N GLN A 442 9.45 -19.78 -6.24
CA GLN A 442 8.67 -18.93 -7.13
C GLN A 442 9.48 -18.45 -8.35
N ILE A 443 10.74 -18.02 -8.14
CA ILE A 443 11.64 -17.63 -9.25
C ILE A 443 11.88 -18.81 -10.20
N LYS A 444 12.12 -20.00 -9.67
CA LYS A 444 12.30 -21.22 -10.47
C LYS A 444 11.02 -21.58 -11.23
N ALA A 445 9.86 -21.44 -10.61
CA ALA A 445 8.56 -21.67 -11.24
C ALA A 445 8.30 -20.69 -12.38
N ILE A 446 8.61 -19.42 -12.20
CA ILE A 446 8.53 -18.39 -13.25
C ILE A 446 9.48 -18.74 -14.41
N GLY A 447 10.73 -19.10 -14.12
CA GLY A 447 11.69 -19.50 -15.18
C GLY A 447 11.20 -20.69 -16.00
N LYS A 448 10.70 -21.74 -15.32
CA LYS A 448 10.11 -22.89 -15.99
C LYS A 448 8.88 -22.49 -16.82
N TRP A 449 8.02 -21.64 -16.29
CA TRP A 449 6.85 -21.14 -17.00
C TRP A 449 7.25 -20.41 -18.29
N PHE A 450 8.33 -19.56 -18.25
CA PHE A 450 8.84 -18.91 -19.45
C PHE A 450 9.34 -19.92 -20.46
N ASP A 451 10.15 -20.90 -20.04
CA ASP A 451 10.67 -21.95 -20.94
C ASP A 451 9.53 -22.68 -21.67
N ASP A 452 8.49 -23.07 -20.91
CA ASP A 452 7.33 -23.78 -21.46
C ASP A 452 6.51 -22.86 -22.42
N LYS A 453 6.25 -21.61 -22.03
CA LYS A 453 5.39 -20.70 -22.81
C LYS A 453 6.09 -20.10 -24.04
N ILE A 454 7.39 -19.84 -23.96
CA ILE A 454 8.19 -19.41 -25.11
C ILE A 454 8.10 -20.45 -26.22
N GLN A 455 8.20 -21.75 -25.90
CA GLN A 455 8.13 -22.82 -26.91
C GLN A 455 6.77 -22.83 -27.64
N GLY A 456 5.68 -22.64 -26.92
CA GLY A 456 4.31 -22.69 -27.47
C GLY A 456 3.81 -21.39 -28.11
N THR A 457 4.50 -20.26 -27.93
CA THR A 457 4.03 -18.95 -28.42
C THR A 457 4.79 -18.56 -29.70
N TYR A 458 4.10 -17.92 -30.65
CA TYR A 458 4.77 -17.33 -31.80
C TYR A 458 5.60 -16.13 -31.39
N ILE A 459 6.91 -16.20 -31.61
CA ILE A 459 7.87 -15.13 -31.29
C ILE A 459 8.75 -14.84 -32.48
N LYS A 460 8.91 -13.56 -32.81
CA LYS A 460 9.78 -13.10 -33.88
C LYS A 460 10.57 -11.86 -33.43
N ILE A 461 11.89 -11.93 -33.49
CA ILE A 461 12.79 -10.80 -33.24
C ILE A 461 13.36 -10.34 -34.58
N ILE A 462 13.46 -9.03 -34.78
CA ILE A 462 13.78 -8.41 -36.08
C ILE A 462 15.06 -7.57 -35.94
N GLY A 463 15.83 -7.50 -37.04
CA GLY A 463 16.99 -6.64 -37.13
C GLY A 463 18.14 -7.05 -36.21
N GLU A 464 18.88 -6.05 -35.75
CA GLU A 464 20.06 -6.19 -34.88
C GLU A 464 19.78 -6.84 -33.52
N TYR A 465 18.52 -6.77 -33.06
CA TYR A 465 18.11 -7.39 -31.79
C TYR A 465 18.15 -8.92 -31.79
N ARG A 466 18.34 -9.57 -32.97
CA ARG A 466 18.56 -11.02 -33.08
C ARG A 466 19.91 -11.45 -32.51
N ASP A 467 20.85 -10.52 -32.44
CA ASP A 467 22.20 -10.77 -31.91
C ASP A 467 22.29 -10.53 -30.40
N CYS A 468 21.17 -10.10 -29.78
CA CYS A 468 21.10 -9.92 -28.35
C CYS A 468 21.28 -11.22 -27.57
N THR A 469 22.00 -11.13 -26.45
CA THR A 469 22.03 -12.18 -25.44
C THR A 469 20.90 -11.94 -24.42
N PHE A 470 19.92 -12.81 -24.43
CA PHE A 470 18.78 -12.76 -23.54
C PHE A 470 18.93 -13.73 -22.37
N THR A 471 18.22 -13.43 -21.27
CA THR A 471 18.11 -14.33 -20.10
C THR A 471 17.28 -15.56 -20.46
N ASN A 472 16.17 -15.37 -21.17
CA ASN A 472 15.28 -16.43 -21.63
C ASN A 472 15.61 -16.83 -23.08
N ASN A 473 15.27 -18.07 -23.47
CA ASN A 473 15.56 -18.58 -24.81
C ASN A 473 14.57 -18.09 -25.89
N TRP A 474 14.49 -16.77 -26.08
CA TRP A 474 13.56 -16.13 -27.04
C TRP A 474 13.80 -16.54 -28.49
N LEU A 475 15.02 -16.94 -28.85
CA LEU A 475 15.40 -17.33 -30.21
C LEU A 475 15.11 -18.81 -30.50
N LYS A 476 14.63 -19.58 -29.51
CA LYS A 476 14.30 -21.01 -29.62
C LYS A 476 15.47 -21.84 -30.20
N LYS A 477 16.67 -21.54 -29.72
CA LYS A 477 17.90 -22.26 -30.12
C LYS A 477 18.08 -23.53 -29.31
#